data_90e05b0a8efee652a4a9eee613e6374a
#
_entry.id   90e05b0a8efee652a4a9eee613e6374a
#
_cell.length_a   1.000
_cell.length_b   1.000
_cell.length_c   1.000
_cell.angle_alpha   90.00
_cell.angle_beta   90.00
_cell.angle_gamma   90.00
#
_symmetry.space_group_name_H-M   'P 1'
#
loop_
_entity.id
_entity.type
_entity.pdbx_description
1 polymer ?
#
loop_
_entity_poly.entity_id
_entity_poly.type
_entity_poly.pdbx_seq_one_letter_code
_entity_poly.pdbx_strand_id
1 'polypeptide(L)'
;VACLVGSEMCIRDRGRIVIAADSLGASKAMLDKAIEYSKERKQFNRAIGSFQAVKHMCAEMAAELEPCYSILWHAAHSFDSKEKNKKIMACHAKSHISDISKMVSKKATEVHGGMGFTDLLGLHYWFKRIGVNRQMLGSPEIVREEAAKSQGL
;
A
#
# COMPACT_ATOMS: atom_id res chain seq x y z
N VAL A 1 10.68 24.03 24.60
CA VAL A 1 11.07 23.75 23.20
C VAL A 1 11.20 22.24 22.97
N ALA A 2 11.86 21.48 23.87
CA ALA A 2 12.04 20.04 23.75
C ALA A 2 10.70 19.24 23.73
N CYS A 3 9.66 19.73 24.40
CA CYS A 3 8.34 19.08 24.46
C CYS A 3 7.58 19.17 23.11
N LEU A 4 7.76 20.26 22.36
CA LEU A 4 7.14 20.44 21.04
C LEU A 4 7.76 19.51 19.98
N VAL A 5 9.09 19.40 19.95
CA VAL A 5 9.79 18.51 19.00
C VAL A 5 9.43 17.05 19.19
N GLY A 6 9.25 16.60 20.43
CA GLY A 6 8.80 15.23 20.72
C GLY A 6 7.36 14.95 20.25
N SER A 7 6.46 15.92 20.37
CA SER A 7 5.07 15.78 19.91
C SER A 7 4.94 15.78 18.38
N GLU A 8 5.70 16.63 17.68
CA GLU A 8 5.72 16.67 16.20
C GLU A 8 6.20 15.36 15.59
N MET A 9 7.25 14.76 16.14
CA MET A 9 7.73 13.45 15.70
C MET A 9 6.68 12.35 15.90
N CYS A 10 5.96 12.39 17.03
CA CYS A 10 4.91 11.43 17.32
C CYS A 10 3.70 11.58 16.37
N ILE A 11 3.36 12.81 15.99
CA ILE A 11 2.28 13.12 15.04
C ILE A 11 2.66 12.61 13.64
N ARG A 12 3.90 12.87 13.20
CA ARG A 12 4.40 12.42 11.90
C ARG A 12 4.39 10.90 11.76
N ASP A 13 4.85 10.20 12.80
CA ASP A 13 4.94 8.74 12.76
C ASP A 13 3.54 8.09 12.79
N ARG A 14 2.61 8.63 13.58
CA ARG A 14 1.19 8.22 13.51
C ARG A 14 0.59 8.52 12.14
N GLY A 15 0.89 9.67 11.57
CA GLY A 15 0.46 10.02 10.21
C GLY A 15 0.96 9.02 9.16
N ARG A 16 2.17 8.51 9.29
CA ARG A 16 2.72 7.44 8.44
C ARG A 16 1.90 6.16 8.49
N ILE A 17 1.47 5.75 9.70
CA ILE A 17 0.62 4.57 9.89
C ILE A 17 -0.74 4.78 9.23
N VAL A 18 -1.36 5.95 9.42
CA VAL A 18 -2.67 6.29 8.82
C VAL A 18 -2.59 6.28 7.28
N ILE A 19 -1.55 6.88 6.71
CA ILE A 19 -1.33 6.89 5.26
C ILE A 19 -1.06 5.48 4.71
N ALA A 20 -0.34 4.66 5.47
CA ALA A 20 -0.13 3.25 5.12
C ALA A 20 -1.46 2.46 5.13
N ALA A 21 -2.32 2.69 6.12
CA ALA A 21 -3.65 2.09 6.21
C ALA A 21 -4.53 2.50 5.02
N ASP A 22 -4.53 3.78 4.65
CA ASP A 22 -5.27 4.30 3.50
C ASP A 22 -4.78 3.67 2.19
N SER A 23 -3.47 3.54 2.01
CA SER A 23 -2.87 2.89 0.83
C SER A 23 -3.21 1.40 0.76
N LEU A 24 -3.22 0.71 1.90
CA LEU A 24 -3.59 -0.69 1.99
C LEU A 24 -5.06 -0.90 1.61
N GLY A 25 -5.97 -0.07 2.12
CA GLY A 25 -7.39 -0.10 1.77
C GLY A 25 -7.64 0.18 0.29
N ALA A 26 -6.96 1.19 -0.28
CA ALA A 26 -7.03 1.49 -1.70
C ALA A 26 -6.52 0.31 -2.57
N SER A 27 -5.43 -0.32 -2.15
CA SER A 27 -4.87 -1.49 -2.85
C SER A 27 -5.81 -2.70 -2.81
N LYS A 28 -6.45 -2.95 -1.66
CA LYS A 28 -7.47 -4.01 -1.54
C LYS A 28 -8.64 -3.77 -2.48
N ALA A 29 -9.15 -2.54 -2.53
CA ALA A 29 -10.24 -2.19 -3.44
C ALA A 29 -9.85 -2.39 -4.92
N MET A 30 -8.63 -2.03 -5.30
CA MET A 30 -8.12 -2.25 -6.65
C MET A 30 -7.96 -3.74 -6.99
N LEU A 31 -7.48 -4.55 -6.05
CA LEU A 31 -7.38 -6.00 -6.20
C LEU A 31 -8.76 -6.64 -6.41
N ASP A 32 -9.74 -6.28 -5.56
CA ASP A 32 -11.09 -6.83 -5.67
C ASP A 32 -11.73 -6.49 -7.01
N LYS A 33 -11.62 -5.24 -7.47
CA LYS A 33 -12.08 -4.82 -8.79
C LYS A 33 -11.37 -5.58 -9.93
N ALA A 34 -10.08 -5.83 -9.81
CA ALA A 34 -9.34 -6.60 -10.82
C ALA A 34 -9.81 -8.05 -10.90
N ILE A 35 -10.10 -8.66 -9.75
CA ILE A 35 -10.64 -10.01 -9.66
C ILE A 35 -12.04 -10.08 -10.30
N GLU A 36 -12.93 -9.16 -9.95
CA GLU A 36 -14.29 -9.08 -10.52
C GLU A 36 -14.24 -8.89 -12.04
N TYR A 37 -13.49 -7.88 -12.49
CA TYR A 37 -13.32 -7.62 -13.91
C TYR A 37 -12.77 -8.83 -14.67
N SER A 38 -11.82 -9.56 -14.07
CA SER A 38 -11.24 -10.76 -14.69
C SER A 38 -12.24 -11.90 -14.89
N LYS A 39 -13.29 -11.98 -14.05
CA LYS A 39 -14.36 -12.97 -14.16
C LYS A 39 -15.40 -12.60 -15.22
N GLU A 40 -15.65 -11.31 -15.40
CA GLU A 40 -16.70 -10.80 -16.29
C GLU A 40 -16.20 -10.56 -17.71
N ARG A 41 -15.01 -9.98 -17.86
CA ARG A 41 -14.44 -9.63 -19.16
C ARG A 41 -14.08 -10.87 -19.95
N LYS A 42 -14.61 -10.98 -21.18
CA LYS A 42 -14.32 -12.10 -22.09
C LYS A 42 -13.40 -11.63 -23.22
N GLN A 43 -12.42 -12.44 -23.52
CA GLN A 43 -11.57 -12.37 -24.70
C GLN A 43 -11.28 -13.80 -25.20
N PHE A 44 -11.17 -14.00 -26.50
CA PHE A 44 -10.98 -15.32 -27.10
C PHE A 44 -12.03 -16.34 -26.62
N ASN A 45 -13.31 -15.92 -26.57
CA ASN A 45 -14.49 -16.70 -26.16
C ASN A 45 -14.47 -17.23 -24.72
N ARG A 46 -13.64 -16.71 -23.83
CA ARG A 46 -13.59 -17.09 -22.41
C ARG A 46 -13.26 -15.90 -21.51
N ALA A 47 -13.57 -16.03 -20.22
CA ALA A 47 -13.22 -15.01 -19.23
C ALA A 47 -11.70 -14.81 -19.17
N ILE A 48 -11.24 -13.55 -19.06
CA ILE A 48 -9.79 -13.28 -19.00
C ILE A 48 -9.13 -13.88 -17.77
N GLY A 49 -9.84 -14.03 -16.65
CA GLY A 49 -9.39 -14.74 -15.45
C GLY A 49 -9.11 -16.24 -15.67
N SER A 50 -9.50 -16.83 -16.82
CA SER A 50 -9.11 -18.21 -17.15
C SER A 50 -7.68 -18.33 -17.68
N PHE A 51 -7.07 -17.20 -18.10
CA PHE A 51 -5.68 -17.19 -18.57
C PHE A 51 -4.70 -17.19 -17.39
N GLN A 52 -3.65 -18.01 -17.49
CA GLN A 52 -2.66 -18.21 -16.45
C GLN A 52 -2.00 -16.89 -16.04
N ALA A 53 -1.64 -16.04 -17.00
CA ALA A 53 -1.00 -14.74 -16.73
C ALA A 53 -1.85 -13.84 -15.82
N VAL A 54 -3.18 -13.77 -16.08
CA VAL A 54 -4.10 -12.97 -15.28
C VAL A 54 -4.27 -13.57 -13.88
N LYS A 55 -4.39 -14.90 -13.78
CA LYS A 55 -4.46 -15.61 -12.49
C LYS A 55 -3.24 -15.33 -11.63
N HIS A 56 -2.05 -15.41 -12.22
CA HIS A 56 -0.80 -15.18 -11.51
C HIS A 56 -0.68 -13.73 -11.03
N MET A 57 -1.07 -12.76 -11.86
CA MET A 57 -1.09 -11.35 -11.42
C MET A 57 -2.03 -11.13 -10.22
N CYS A 58 -3.24 -11.70 -10.25
CA CYS A 58 -4.17 -11.59 -9.13
C CYS A 58 -3.66 -12.31 -7.88
N ALA A 59 -3.09 -13.50 -8.03
CA ALA A 59 -2.54 -14.27 -6.91
C ALA A 59 -1.34 -13.58 -6.27
N GLU A 60 -0.45 -13.02 -7.07
CA GLU A 60 0.72 -12.26 -6.58
C GLU A 60 0.29 -10.99 -5.83
N MET A 61 -0.68 -10.23 -6.38
CA MET A 61 -1.22 -9.07 -5.67
C MET A 61 -1.81 -9.46 -4.30
N ALA A 62 -2.56 -10.56 -4.24
CA ALA A 62 -3.14 -11.03 -2.99
C ALA A 62 -2.07 -11.51 -1.99
N ALA A 63 -1.10 -12.29 -2.44
CA ALA A 63 -0.03 -12.84 -1.60
C ALA A 63 0.84 -11.74 -0.97
N GLU A 64 1.18 -10.70 -1.74
CA GLU A 64 1.99 -9.59 -1.25
C GLU A 64 1.19 -8.61 -0.36
N LEU A 65 -0.12 -8.48 -0.58
CA LEU A 65 -0.97 -7.58 0.18
C LEU A 65 -1.32 -8.14 1.56
N GLU A 66 -1.52 -9.43 1.68
CA GLU A 66 -1.97 -10.09 2.93
C GLU A 66 -1.03 -9.85 4.13
N PRO A 67 0.30 -9.98 4.02
CA PRO A 67 1.21 -9.70 5.13
C PRO A 67 1.19 -8.23 5.58
N CYS A 68 0.81 -7.31 4.70
CA CYS A 68 0.77 -5.88 5.01
C CYS A 68 -0.20 -5.54 6.15
N TYR A 69 -1.27 -6.32 6.32
CA TYR A 69 -2.20 -6.15 7.44
C TYR A 69 -1.51 -6.38 8.79
N SER A 70 -0.72 -7.44 8.91
CA SER A 70 0.01 -7.74 10.14
C SER A 70 1.04 -6.67 10.48
N ILE A 71 1.77 -6.17 9.46
CA ILE A 71 2.74 -5.09 9.63
C ILE A 71 2.05 -3.81 10.10
N LEU A 72 0.91 -3.47 9.51
CA LEU A 72 0.12 -2.29 9.88
C LEU A 72 -0.40 -2.39 11.31
N TRP A 73 -0.99 -3.53 11.68
CA TRP A 73 -1.48 -3.78 13.04
C TRP A 73 -0.37 -3.72 14.08
N HIS A 74 0.78 -4.32 13.80
CA HIS A 74 1.94 -4.24 14.68
C HIS A 74 2.38 -2.79 14.88
N ALA A 75 2.50 -2.02 13.80
CA ALA A 75 2.90 -0.60 13.89
C ALA A 75 1.89 0.22 14.71
N ALA A 76 0.59 0.01 14.54
CA ALA A 76 -0.45 0.69 15.31
C ALA A 76 -0.38 0.31 16.80
N HIS A 77 -0.28 -0.98 17.11
CA HIS A 77 -0.20 -1.49 18.47
C HIS A 77 1.05 -0.99 19.20
N SER A 78 2.20 -0.90 18.52
CA SER A 78 3.44 -0.39 19.11
C SER A 78 3.32 1.06 19.61
N PHE A 79 2.41 1.87 19.03
CA PHE A 79 2.12 3.21 19.52
C PHE A 79 1.25 3.22 20.76
N ASP A 80 0.26 2.36 20.83
CA ASP A 80 -0.66 2.26 21.98
C ASP A 80 0.05 1.69 23.20
N SER A 81 0.87 0.68 23.03
CA SER A 81 1.69 0.05 24.09
C SER A 81 2.94 0.85 24.46
N LYS A 82 3.21 1.97 23.81
CA LYS A 82 4.37 2.85 24.03
C LYS A 82 5.72 2.14 23.91
N GLU A 83 5.83 1.18 23.00
CA GLU A 83 7.05 0.44 22.75
C GLU A 83 8.21 1.34 22.33
N LYS A 84 9.44 0.93 22.68
CA LYS A 84 10.65 1.67 22.29
C LYS A 84 10.83 1.75 20.78
N ASN A 85 10.41 0.72 20.04
CA ASN A 85 10.59 0.60 18.58
C ASN A 85 9.46 1.23 17.76
N LYS A 86 8.47 1.87 18.38
CA LYS A 86 7.28 2.39 17.68
C LYS A 86 7.58 3.23 16.44
N LYS A 87 8.63 4.06 16.48
CA LYS A 87 9.07 4.86 15.32
C LYS A 87 9.57 3.97 14.19
N ILE A 88 10.38 2.96 14.50
CA ILE A 88 10.90 2.01 13.52
C ILE A 88 9.76 1.23 12.89
N MET A 89 8.79 0.78 13.69
CA MET A 89 7.60 0.06 13.17
C MET A 89 6.75 0.94 12.25
N ALA A 90 6.56 2.22 12.57
CA ALA A 90 5.87 3.16 11.68
C ALA A 90 6.62 3.35 10.34
N CYS A 91 7.94 3.41 10.38
CA CYS A 91 8.79 3.50 9.19
C CYS A 91 8.68 2.22 8.34
N HIS A 92 8.72 1.04 8.96
CA HIS A 92 8.57 -0.24 8.26
C HIS A 92 7.20 -0.36 7.60
N ALA A 93 6.11 -0.08 8.32
CA ALA A 93 4.76 -0.10 7.77
C ALA A 93 4.63 0.87 6.58
N LYS A 94 5.08 2.11 6.74
CA LYS A 94 5.01 3.12 5.69
C LYS A 94 5.79 2.73 4.45
N SER A 95 7.04 2.30 4.59
CA SER A 95 7.89 2.00 3.44
C SER A 95 7.43 0.74 2.71
N HIS A 96 7.18 -0.34 3.43
CA HIS A 96 6.78 -1.62 2.84
C HIS A 96 5.42 -1.53 2.15
N ILE A 97 4.39 -1.05 2.87
CA ILE A 97 3.04 -0.92 2.32
C ILE A 97 3.00 0.02 1.11
N SER A 98 3.81 1.09 1.10
CA SER A 98 3.90 1.99 -0.06
C SER A 98 4.43 1.30 -1.32
N ASP A 99 5.40 0.38 -1.18
CA ASP A 99 5.95 -0.35 -2.33
C ASP A 99 4.97 -1.42 -2.83
N ILE A 100 4.38 -2.18 -1.91
CA ILE A 100 3.35 -3.17 -2.27
C ILE A 100 2.13 -2.50 -2.91
N SER A 101 1.64 -1.39 -2.34
CA SER A 101 0.52 -0.64 -2.91
C SER A 101 0.80 -0.13 -4.33
N LYS A 102 2.04 0.33 -4.58
CA LYS A 102 2.47 0.72 -5.93
C LYS A 102 2.46 -0.46 -6.90
N MET A 103 2.93 -1.62 -6.47
CA MET A 103 2.92 -2.85 -7.28
C MET A 103 1.49 -3.28 -7.58
N VAL A 104 0.62 -3.34 -6.56
CA VAL A 104 -0.80 -3.73 -6.71
C VAL A 104 -1.52 -2.76 -7.65
N SER A 105 -1.34 -1.45 -7.49
CA SER A 105 -1.99 -0.45 -8.35
C SER A 105 -1.62 -0.61 -9.82
N LYS A 106 -0.37 -0.91 -10.12
CA LYS A 106 0.09 -1.18 -11.49
C LYS A 106 -0.55 -2.45 -12.06
N LYS A 107 -0.41 -3.58 -11.36
CA LYS A 107 -0.94 -4.87 -11.81
C LYS A 107 -2.46 -4.87 -11.94
N ALA A 108 -3.18 -4.25 -11.01
CA ALA A 108 -4.63 -4.09 -11.12
C ALA A 108 -5.01 -3.32 -12.38
N THR A 109 -4.28 -2.23 -12.71
CA THR A 109 -4.49 -1.48 -13.96
C THR A 109 -4.17 -2.33 -15.19
N GLU A 110 -3.10 -3.14 -15.16
CA GLU A 110 -2.73 -4.06 -16.24
C GLU A 110 -3.83 -5.13 -16.48
N VAL A 111 -4.42 -5.68 -15.44
CA VAL A 111 -5.54 -6.64 -15.56
C VAL A 111 -6.72 -6.00 -16.28
N HIS A 112 -7.02 -4.73 -16.05
CA HIS A 112 -8.09 -4.00 -16.73
C HIS A 112 -7.71 -3.55 -18.16
N GLY A 113 -6.43 -3.57 -18.51
CA GLY A 113 -5.93 -3.09 -19.80
C GLY A 113 -6.28 -1.62 -20.03
N GLY A 114 -6.63 -1.26 -21.27
CA GLY A 114 -6.98 0.12 -21.62
C GLY A 114 -8.14 0.70 -20.79
N MET A 115 -9.07 -0.11 -20.32
CA MET A 115 -10.18 0.31 -19.47
C MET A 115 -9.73 0.81 -18.09
N GLY A 116 -8.60 0.32 -17.59
CA GLY A 116 -8.04 0.73 -16.29
C GLY A 116 -7.61 2.20 -16.22
N PHE A 117 -7.40 2.84 -17.38
CA PHE A 117 -7.04 4.26 -17.48
C PHE A 117 -8.25 5.19 -17.68
N THR A 118 -9.43 4.63 -17.90
CA THR A 118 -10.65 5.41 -18.19
C THR A 118 -11.35 5.85 -16.90
N ASP A 119 -12.12 6.92 -16.99
CA ASP A 119 -12.98 7.40 -15.90
C ASP A 119 -14.11 6.41 -15.56
N LEU A 120 -14.48 5.54 -16.51
CA LEU A 120 -15.61 4.62 -16.37
C LEU A 120 -15.44 3.65 -15.18
N LEU A 121 -14.23 3.19 -14.91
CA LEU A 121 -13.94 2.26 -13.81
C LEU A 121 -13.42 2.95 -12.55
N GLY A 122 -12.98 4.20 -12.66
CA GLY A 122 -12.49 5.00 -11.55
C GLY A 122 -11.19 4.49 -10.90
N LEU A 123 -10.50 3.49 -11.49
CA LEU A 123 -9.26 2.93 -10.95
C LEU A 123 -8.16 3.98 -10.80
N HIS A 124 -8.09 4.91 -11.73
CA HIS A 124 -7.07 5.95 -11.75
C HIS A 124 -7.12 6.86 -10.52
N TYR A 125 -8.26 7.01 -9.85
CA TYR A 125 -8.35 7.77 -8.59
C TYR A 125 -7.56 7.08 -7.48
N TRP A 126 -7.71 5.77 -7.31
CA TRP A 126 -6.91 5.01 -6.34
C TRP A 126 -5.43 4.97 -6.72
N PHE A 127 -5.13 4.82 -8.02
CA PHE A 127 -3.76 4.86 -8.51
C PHE A 127 -3.07 6.18 -8.14
N LYS A 128 -3.71 7.32 -8.41
CA LYS A 128 -3.22 8.65 -8.06
C LYS A 128 -3.09 8.83 -6.54
N ARG A 129 -4.09 8.38 -5.77
CA ARG A 129 -4.09 8.44 -4.31
C ARG A 129 -2.91 7.67 -3.71
N ILE A 130 -2.68 6.45 -4.15
CA ILE A 130 -1.53 5.64 -3.75
C ILE A 130 -0.21 6.34 -4.10
N GLY A 131 -0.13 6.97 -5.28
CA GLY A 131 1.03 7.75 -5.70
C GLY A 131 1.32 8.94 -4.80
N VAL A 132 0.30 9.69 -4.41
CA VAL A 132 0.40 10.81 -3.44
C VAL A 132 0.79 10.29 -2.07
N ASN A 133 0.10 9.28 -1.56
CA ASN A 133 0.37 8.67 -0.26
C ASN A 133 1.81 8.17 -0.16
N ARG A 134 2.38 7.66 -1.25
CA ARG A 134 3.77 7.19 -1.30
C ARG A 134 4.75 8.31 -0.93
N GLN A 135 4.47 9.55 -1.35
CA GLN A 135 5.36 10.70 -1.12
C GLN A 135 5.07 11.43 0.21
N MET A 136 3.83 11.40 0.67
CA MET A 136 3.44 12.08 1.91
C MET A 136 4.18 11.51 3.11
N LEU A 137 4.66 12.41 3.99
CA LEU A 137 5.42 12.12 5.23
C LEU A 137 6.73 11.34 5.01
N GLY A 138 7.28 11.47 3.81
CA GLY A 138 8.52 10.86 3.36
C GLY A 138 8.31 9.69 2.39
N SER A 139 9.11 9.67 1.32
CA SER A 139 9.14 8.55 0.40
C SER A 139 9.69 7.28 1.08
N PRO A 140 9.41 6.07 0.57
CA PRO A 140 9.92 4.83 1.16
C PRO A 140 11.43 4.82 1.37
N GLU A 141 12.18 5.43 0.47
CA GLU A 141 13.63 5.52 0.53
C GLU A 141 14.08 6.35 1.75
N ILE A 142 13.51 7.55 1.92
CA ILE A 142 13.79 8.45 3.06
C ILE A 142 13.37 7.78 4.38
N VAL A 143 12.21 7.13 4.39
CA VAL A 143 11.67 6.49 5.59
C VAL A 143 12.53 5.28 6.01
N ARG A 144 13.08 4.52 5.06
CA ARG A 144 14.03 3.43 5.35
C ARG A 144 15.34 3.96 5.92
N GLU A 145 15.85 5.05 5.38
CA GLU A 145 17.05 5.71 5.91
C GLU A 145 16.84 6.21 7.34
N GLU A 146 15.68 6.80 7.64
CA GLU A 146 15.33 7.21 9.00
C GLU A 146 15.24 6.00 9.96
N ALA A 147 14.71 4.86 9.50
CA ALA A 147 14.67 3.63 10.28
C ALA A 147 16.08 3.09 10.56
N ALA A 148 16.95 3.06 9.55
CA ALA A 148 18.35 2.62 9.70
C ALA A 148 19.10 3.49 10.69
N LYS A 149 19.07 4.81 10.54
CA LYS A 149 19.69 5.76 11.47
C LYS A 149 19.17 5.58 12.91
N SER A 150 17.90 5.24 13.08
CA SER A 150 17.31 5.00 14.41
C SER A 150 17.81 3.70 15.07
N GLN A 151 18.44 2.83 14.30
CA GLN A 151 19.03 1.55 14.74
C GLN A 151 20.56 1.63 14.86
N GLY A 152 21.15 2.79 14.56
CA GLY A 152 22.60 3.01 14.64
C GLY A 152 23.37 2.55 13.40
N LEU A 153 22.68 2.38 12.27
CA LEU A 153 23.25 2.04 10.96
C LEU A 153 23.49 3.30 10.12
#